data_0b87b7911a2bda1c372ef0c3c2558ccc
#
_entry.id   0b87b7911a2bda1c372ef0c3c2558ccc
#
_cell.length_a   1.000
_cell.length_b   1.000
_cell.length_c   1.000
_cell.angle_alpha   90.00
_cell.angle_beta   90.00
_cell.angle_gamma   90.00
#
_symmetry.space_group_name_H-M   'P 1'
#
loop_
_entity.id
_entity.type
_entity.pdbx_description
1 polymer ?
#
loop_
_entity_poly.entity_id
_entity_poly.type
_entity_poly.pdbx_seq_one_letter_code
_entity_poly.pdbx_strand_id
1 'polypeptide(L)'
;PLGVGITSDGEYLDIEVNSTRSSEASIKALNDTMVEGVEVTEYVKLPDNAKTAMSMVAAADYDLFFKEGYEPAADVRTFADGIRQYFTEKEEFLITKQTKKSEKVMDLKQLVYAFDVSERDGRPVFYLKVSTGSTDNLKPELVLEAMFQAMGYTYDQNAIQIHRRDVYAMDPAGDGFISLGKMGEVIG
;
A
#
# COMPACT_ATOMS: atom_id res chain seq x y z
N PRO A 1 4.16 10.24 -1.00
CA PRO A 1 3.91 10.33 -2.44
C PRO A 1 3.96 8.94 -3.10
N LEU A 2 3.17 8.76 -4.16
CA LEU A 2 3.17 7.56 -4.97
C LEU A 2 4.50 7.44 -5.74
N GLY A 3 5.08 6.23 -5.78
CA GLY A 3 6.28 5.96 -6.58
C GLY A 3 5.97 5.87 -8.06
N VAL A 4 6.98 6.13 -8.91
CA VAL A 4 6.84 5.94 -10.37
C VAL A 4 6.55 4.48 -10.69
N GLY A 5 5.54 4.23 -11.54
CA GLY A 5 5.13 2.88 -11.93
C GLY A 5 4.15 2.19 -10.97
N ILE A 6 3.76 2.86 -9.88
CA ILE A 6 2.73 2.37 -8.96
C ILE A 6 1.40 3.02 -9.34
N THR A 7 0.34 2.22 -9.44
CA THR A 7 -1.04 2.69 -9.53
C THR A 7 -1.68 2.72 -8.15
N SER A 8 -2.76 3.50 -7.97
CA SER A 8 -3.40 3.61 -6.66
C SER A 8 -4.89 3.94 -6.78
N ASP A 9 -5.69 3.39 -5.86
CA ASP A 9 -7.08 3.79 -5.62
C ASP A 9 -7.23 4.70 -4.40
N GLY A 10 -6.18 4.83 -3.56
CA GLY A 10 -6.23 5.56 -2.29
C GLY A 10 -5.02 6.45 -2.05
N GLU A 11 -5.04 7.66 -2.61
CA GLU A 11 -4.09 8.73 -2.30
C GLU A 11 -4.82 9.90 -1.64
N TYR A 12 -4.16 10.54 -0.68
CA TYR A 12 -4.77 11.61 0.12
C TYR A 12 -3.96 12.90 0.02
N LEU A 13 -4.68 14.01 -0.09
CA LEU A 13 -4.13 15.36 -0.12
C LEU A 13 -4.90 16.26 0.83
N ASP A 14 -4.23 16.86 1.79
CA ASP A 14 -4.81 17.93 2.62
C ASP A 14 -4.73 19.25 1.87
N ILE A 15 -5.86 19.96 1.85
CA ILE A 15 -5.94 21.30 1.28
C ILE A 15 -6.58 22.25 2.29
N GLU A 16 -6.04 23.46 2.38
CA GLU A 16 -6.66 24.55 3.12
C GLU A 16 -7.47 25.41 2.14
N VAL A 17 -8.72 25.70 2.48
CA VAL A 17 -9.64 26.46 1.64
C VAL A 17 -10.22 27.68 2.38
N ASN A 18 -10.41 28.79 1.68
CA ASN A 18 -11.00 29.99 2.26
C ASN A 18 -12.51 29.89 2.44
N SER A 19 -13.16 29.01 1.72
CA SER A 19 -14.61 28.75 1.80
C SER A 19 -14.91 27.30 1.47
N THR A 20 -15.91 26.75 2.12
CA THR A 20 -16.39 25.39 1.86
C THR A 20 -17.56 25.40 0.89
N ARG A 21 -17.59 24.39 0.01
CA ARG A 21 -18.72 23.99 -0.82
C ARG A 21 -19.15 22.59 -0.39
N SER A 22 -20.25 22.10 -0.93
CA SER A 22 -20.57 20.68 -0.74
C SER A 22 -19.46 19.78 -1.27
N SER A 23 -19.36 18.60 -0.69
CA SER A 23 -18.38 17.58 -1.15
C SER A 23 -18.57 17.28 -2.64
N GLU A 24 -19.81 17.10 -3.10
CA GLU A 24 -20.14 16.85 -4.50
C GLU A 24 -19.67 17.97 -5.43
N ALA A 25 -19.97 19.24 -5.08
CA ALA A 25 -19.54 20.38 -5.88
C ALA A 25 -18.01 20.54 -5.91
N SER A 26 -17.33 20.19 -4.81
CA SER A 26 -15.87 20.21 -4.72
C SER A 26 -15.22 19.12 -5.56
N ILE A 27 -15.72 17.89 -5.50
CA ILE A 27 -15.27 16.76 -6.32
C ILE A 27 -15.42 17.11 -7.80
N LYS A 28 -16.57 17.61 -8.20
CA LYS A 28 -16.81 18.00 -9.60
C LYS A 28 -15.83 19.08 -10.05
N ALA A 29 -15.66 20.14 -9.28
CA ALA A 29 -14.79 21.26 -9.65
C ALA A 29 -13.31 20.84 -9.73
N LEU A 30 -12.87 19.94 -8.86
CA LEU A 30 -11.52 19.38 -8.90
C LEU A 30 -11.33 18.51 -10.15
N ASN A 31 -12.26 17.59 -10.41
CA ASN A 31 -12.16 16.69 -11.56
C ASN A 31 -12.23 17.42 -12.92
N ASP A 32 -12.96 18.55 -12.98
CA ASP A 32 -12.97 19.40 -14.19
C ASP A 32 -11.57 19.96 -14.56
N THR A 33 -10.60 19.90 -13.62
CA THR A 33 -9.22 20.40 -13.80
C THR A 33 -8.13 19.32 -13.71
N MET A 34 -8.50 18.08 -13.38
CA MET A 34 -7.54 16.98 -13.28
C MET A 34 -7.00 16.57 -14.65
N VAL A 35 -5.79 16.05 -14.64
CA VAL A 35 -5.18 15.42 -15.80
C VAL A 35 -5.73 14.01 -15.99
N GLU A 36 -5.64 13.48 -17.21
CA GLU A 36 -6.01 12.11 -17.50
C GLU A 36 -5.28 11.10 -16.58
N GLY A 37 -6.02 10.14 -16.05
CA GLY A 37 -5.51 9.11 -15.13
C GLY A 37 -5.50 9.53 -13.66
N VAL A 38 -5.99 10.72 -13.32
CA VAL A 38 -6.18 11.18 -11.92
C VAL A 38 -7.63 11.58 -11.70
N GLU A 39 -8.26 10.99 -10.70
CA GLU A 39 -9.65 11.26 -10.33
C GLU A 39 -9.75 11.54 -8.83
N VAL A 40 -10.50 12.58 -8.46
CA VAL A 40 -10.89 12.85 -7.07
C VAL A 40 -12.18 12.10 -6.79
N THR A 41 -12.11 11.10 -5.93
CA THR A 41 -13.25 10.23 -5.59
C THR A 41 -13.99 10.70 -4.33
N GLU A 42 -13.27 11.36 -3.41
CA GLU A 42 -13.82 11.83 -2.14
C GLU A 42 -13.31 13.23 -1.80
N TYR A 43 -14.15 14.00 -1.12
CA TYR A 43 -13.81 15.28 -0.54
C TYR A 43 -14.53 15.41 0.81
N VAL A 44 -13.76 15.49 1.89
CA VAL A 44 -14.30 15.51 3.24
C VAL A 44 -13.72 16.68 4.04
N LYS A 45 -14.52 17.22 4.95
CA LYS A 45 -14.07 18.23 5.91
C LYS A 45 -13.42 17.53 7.10
N LEU A 46 -12.18 17.87 7.37
CA LEU A 46 -11.48 17.46 8.58
C LEU A 46 -11.84 18.37 9.76
N PRO A 47 -11.74 17.88 11.03
CA PRO A 47 -11.81 18.75 12.20
C PRO A 47 -10.79 19.88 12.16
N ASP A 48 -11.09 21.04 12.74
CA ASP A 48 -10.24 22.24 12.69
C ASP A 48 -8.83 22.02 13.29
N ASN A 49 -8.65 21.02 14.14
CA ASN A 49 -7.38 20.64 14.76
C ASN A 49 -6.81 19.32 14.22
N ALA A 50 -7.27 18.87 13.07
CA ALA A 50 -6.79 17.64 12.47
C ALA A 50 -5.28 17.73 12.17
N LYS A 51 -4.57 16.64 12.41
CA LYS A 51 -3.20 16.47 11.95
C LYS A 51 -3.19 16.25 10.44
N THR A 52 -2.08 16.58 9.81
CA THR A 52 -1.93 16.32 8.37
C THR A 52 -1.97 14.82 8.07
N ALA A 53 -2.54 14.42 6.93
CA ALA A 53 -2.58 13.03 6.48
C ALA A 53 -1.20 12.39 6.54
N MET A 54 -0.17 13.08 6.03
CA MET A 54 1.22 12.61 6.05
C MET A 54 1.73 12.26 7.46
N SER A 55 1.32 13.01 8.49
CA SER A 55 1.75 12.77 9.88
C SER A 55 1.00 11.63 10.57
N MET A 56 -0.16 11.25 10.02
CA MET A 56 -1.03 10.21 10.58
C MET A 56 -0.83 8.84 9.95
N VAL A 57 -0.21 8.77 8.76
CA VAL A 57 0.00 7.51 8.06
C VAL A 57 0.78 6.52 8.92
N ALA A 58 0.20 5.34 9.10
CA ALA A 58 0.76 4.23 9.87
C ALA A 58 0.86 2.94 9.06
N ALA A 59 -0.03 2.74 8.08
CA ALA A 59 -0.03 1.58 7.21
C ALA A 59 -0.51 1.94 5.80
N ALA A 60 -0.16 1.09 4.83
CA ALA A 60 -0.77 1.07 3.51
C ALA A 60 -0.89 -0.38 3.03
N ASP A 61 -1.88 -0.65 2.20
CA ASP A 61 -2.05 -1.97 1.59
C ASP A 61 -1.93 -1.95 0.08
N TYR A 62 -1.51 -3.08 -0.45
CA TYR A 62 -1.10 -3.21 -1.83
C TYR A 62 -1.50 -4.56 -2.41
N ASP A 63 -1.80 -4.56 -3.71
CA ASP A 63 -1.75 -5.73 -4.56
C ASP A 63 -0.48 -5.68 -5.41
N LEU A 64 0.30 -6.76 -5.39
CA LEU A 64 1.43 -6.96 -6.28
C LEU A 64 1.11 -8.14 -7.20
N PHE A 65 1.33 -7.99 -8.50
CA PHE A 65 1.02 -9.02 -9.46
C PHE A 65 1.96 -8.97 -10.66
N PHE A 66 2.12 -10.11 -11.32
CA PHE A 66 2.93 -10.17 -12.52
C PHE A 66 2.27 -9.40 -13.67
N LYS A 67 3.06 -8.63 -14.39
CA LYS A 67 2.65 -8.07 -15.68
C LYS A 67 2.47 -9.21 -16.68
N GLU A 68 1.66 -8.97 -17.70
CA GLU A 68 1.40 -9.96 -18.75
C GLU A 68 2.69 -10.44 -19.42
N GLY A 69 2.85 -11.76 -19.53
CA GLY A 69 4.02 -12.40 -20.12
C GLY A 69 5.23 -12.54 -19.19
N TYR A 70 5.11 -12.13 -17.93
CA TYR A 70 6.17 -12.26 -16.92
C TYR A 70 5.83 -13.26 -15.82
N GLU A 71 4.73 -13.97 -15.95
CA GLU A 71 4.29 -14.95 -14.97
C GLU A 71 5.30 -16.10 -14.85
N PRO A 72 5.50 -16.68 -13.65
CA PRO A 72 6.39 -17.81 -13.49
C PRO A 72 5.89 -19.02 -14.30
N ALA A 73 6.82 -19.78 -14.87
CA ALA A 73 6.50 -20.99 -15.64
C ALA A 73 5.91 -22.14 -14.80
N ALA A 74 5.93 -22.00 -13.46
CA ALA A 74 5.38 -22.98 -12.53
C ALA A 74 3.84 -22.88 -12.48
N ASP A 75 3.20 -23.94 -12.03
CA ASP A 75 1.78 -23.91 -11.70
C ASP A 75 1.51 -22.78 -10.68
N VAL A 76 0.68 -21.82 -11.09
CA VAL A 76 0.40 -20.59 -10.36
C VAL A 76 -0.10 -20.87 -8.94
N ARG A 77 -0.97 -21.88 -8.79
CA ARG A 77 -1.55 -22.24 -7.48
C ARG A 77 -0.49 -22.82 -6.56
N THR A 78 0.30 -23.77 -7.04
CA THR A 78 1.40 -24.37 -6.25
C THR A 78 2.43 -23.31 -5.84
N PHE A 79 2.76 -22.40 -6.75
CA PHE A 79 3.65 -21.28 -6.46
C PHE A 79 3.06 -20.33 -5.39
N ALA A 80 1.80 -19.93 -5.55
CA ALA A 80 1.11 -19.04 -4.62
C ALA A 80 0.99 -19.65 -3.21
N ASP A 81 0.58 -20.91 -3.13
CA ASP A 81 0.47 -21.65 -1.86
C ASP A 81 1.82 -21.80 -1.17
N GLY A 82 2.88 -22.09 -1.93
CA GLY A 82 4.24 -22.15 -1.41
C GLY A 82 4.71 -20.84 -0.79
N ILE A 83 4.48 -19.72 -1.46
CA ILE A 83 4.82 -18.37 -0.95
C ILE A 83 4.03 -18.07 0.32
N ARG A 84 2.72 -18.33 0.31
CA ARG A 84 1.84 -18.12 1.48
C ARG A 84 2.32 -18.95 2.68
N GLN A 85 2.54 -20.24 2.48
CA GLN A 85 2.99 -21.15 3.51
C GLN A 85 4.35 -20.72 4.07
N TYR A 86 5.31 -20.43 3.20
CA TYR A 86 6.65 -19.99 3.61
C TYR A 86 6.60 -18.78 4.54
N PHE A 87 5.81 -17.75 4.18
CA PHE A 87 5.69 -16.57 5.03
C PHE A 87 4.97 -16.88 6.35
N THR A 88 3.90 -17.69 6.32
CA THR A 88 3.07 -18.00 7.50
C THR A 88 3.83 -18.81 8.54
N GLU A 89 4.63 -19.80 8.11
CA GLU A 89 5.38 -20.69 9.00
C GLU A 89 6.59 -20.05 9.67
N LYS A 90 7.05 -18.90 9.19
CA LYS A 90 8.15 -18.17 9.83
C LYS A 90 7.68 -17.41 11.06
N GLU A 91 8.35 -17.60 12.18
CA GLU A 91 8.19 -16.77 13.39
C GLU A 91 8.86 -15.41 13.20
N GLU A 92 10.06 -15.40 12.62
CA GLU A 92 10.81 -14.20 12.26
C GLU A 92 11.22 -14.26 10.79
N PHE A 93 11.23 -13.11 10.12
CA PHE A 93 11.74 -12.99 8.77
C PHE A 93 12.72 -11.82 8.67
N LEU A 94 13.96 -12.09 9.04
CA LEU A 94 15.01 -11.09 9.10
C LEU A 94 15.59 -10.83 7.71
N ILE A 95 15.69 -9.54 7.35
CA ILE A 95 16.41 -9.06 6.18
C ILE A 95 17.42 -8.00 6.58
N THR A 96 18.49 -7.87 5.79
CA THR A 96 19.44 -6.77 5.93
C THR A 96 19.22 -5.76 4.83
N LYS A 97 18.78 -4.55 5.23
CA LYS A 97 18.59 -3.43 4.30
C LYS A 97 19.83 -2.54 4.31
N GLN A 98 20.40 -2.34 3.13
CA GLN A 98 21.45 -1.34 2.95
C GLN A 98 20.88 0.06 2.99
N THR A 99 21.46 0.92 3.81
CA THR A 99 21.17 2.35 3.84
C THR A 99 22.41 3.12 3.34
N LYS A 100 22.26 4.41 3.06
CA LYS A 100 23.40 5.25 2.63
C LYS A 100 24.57 5.29 3.63
N LYS A 101 24.34 4.95 4.88
CA LYS A 101 25.33 5.12 5.97
C LYS A 101 25.61 3.83 6.76
N SER A 102 24.73 2.83 6.69
CA SER A 102 24.80 1.63 7.53
C SER A 102 23.94 0.51 6.97
N GLU A 103 24.13 -0.69 7.49
CA GLU A 103 23.21 -1.81 7.35
C GLU A 103 22.19 -1.77 8.51
N LYS A 104 20.93 -2.03 8.22
CA LYS A 104 19.87 -2.19 9.21
C LYS A 104 19.24 -3.56 9.05
N VAL A 105 19.28 -4.37 10.10
CA VAL A 105 18.50 -5.61 10.16
C VAL A 105 17.06 -5.25 10.52
N MET A 106 16.11 -5.81 9.79
CA MET A 106 14.67 -5.61 9.98
C MET A 106 13.97 -6.96 10.01
N ASP A 107 13.03 -7.12 10.94
CA ASP A 107 12.12 -8.25 10.91
C ASP A 107 10.85 -7.88 10.16
N LEU A 108 10.67 -8.48 8.98
CA LEU A 108 9.50 -8.21 8.13
C LEU A 108 8.19 -8.66 8.78
N LYS A 109 8.22 -9.68 9.66
CA LYS A 109 7.01 -10.18 10.33
C LYS A 109 6.36 -9.12 11.22
N GLN A 110 7.16 -8.24 11.81
CA GLN A 110 6.65 -7.14 12.65
C GLN A 110 6.13 -5.95 11.85
N LEU A 111 6.56 -5.82 10.60
CA LEU A 111 6.23 -4.69 9.72
C LEU A 111 5.18 -5.04 8.65
N VAL A 112 4.86 -6.32 8.50
CA VAL A 112 3.80 -6.82 7.62
C VAL A 112 2.59 -7.19 8.48
N TYR A 113 1.57 -6.35 8.43
CA TYR A 113 0.35 -6.51 9.24
C TYR A 113 -0.62 -7.53 8.66
N ALA A 114 -0.59 -7.72 7.35
CA ALA A 114 -1.34 -8.77 6.66
C ALA A 114 -0.61 -9.19 5.39
N PHE A 115 -0.69 -10.47 5.08
CA PHE A 115 -0.18 -11.06 3.84
C PHE A 115 -1.13 -12.16 3.39
N ASP A 116 -1.48 -12.14 2.12
CA ASP A 116 -2.21 -13.23 1.48
C ASP A 116 -1.79 -13.35 0.01
N VAL A 117 -2.08 -14.51 -0.57
CA VAL A 117 -1.90 -14.77 -1.99
C VAL A 117 -3.20 -15.32 -2.54
N SER A 118 -3.74 -14.65 -3.53
CA SER A 118 -4.94 -15.05 -4.26
C SER A 118 -4.62 -15.27 -5.73
N GLU A 119 -5.58 -15.74 -6.48
CA GLU A 119 -5.51 -15.89 -7.93
C GLU A 119 -6.54 -14.94 -8.56
N ARG A 120 -6.12 -14.20 -9.58
CA ARG A 120 -6.98 -13.37 -10.43
C ARG A 120 -6.59 -13.60 -11.88
N ASP A 121 -7.55 -14.04 -12.70
CA ASP A 121 -7.35 -14.32 -14.13
C ASP A 121 -6.17 -15.26 -14.43
N GLY A 122 -6.01 -16.31 -13.61
CA GLY A 122 -4.92 -17.27 -13.74
C GLY A 122 -3.55 -16.78 -13.28
N ARG A 123 -3.49 -15.63 -12.57
CA ARG A 123 -2.24 -15.02 -12.10
C ARG A 123 -2.24 -14.88 -10.58
N PRO A 124 -1.10 -15.07 -9.91
CA PRO A 124 -1.02 -14.83 -8.48
C PRO A 124 -1.08 -13.33 -8.20
N VAL A 125 -1.87 -12.95 -7.21
CA VAL A 125 -1.94 -11.61 -6.64
C VAL A 125 -1.50 -11.68 -5.18
N PHE A 126 -0.43 -10.99 -4.85
CA PHE A 126 0.13 -10.90 -3.50
C PHE A 126 -0.47 -9.67 -2.82
N TYR A 127 -1.32 -9.91 -1.85
CA TYR A 127 -1.83 -8.85 -0.99
C TYR A 127 -0.87 -8.61 0.17
N LEU A 128 -0.51 -7.36 0.41
CA LEU A 128 0.34 -6.93 1.52
C LEU A 128 -0.24 -5.70 2.20
N LYS A 129 -0.39 -5.75 3.53
CA LYS A 129 -0.58 -4.56 4.36
C LYS A 129 0.67 -4.36 5.20
N VAL A 130 1.33 -3.24 5.03
CA VAL A 130 2.66 -2.99 5.60
C VAL A 130 2.73 -1.69 6.37
N SER A 131 3.66 -1.64 7.31
CA SER A 131 4.03 -0.40 8.01
C SER A 131 4.49 0.66 7.01
N THR A 132 3.84 1.82 7.07
CA THR A 132 4.14 2.98 6.23
C THR A 132 4.02 4.22 7.10
N GLY A 133 5.04 5.06 7.10
CA GLY A 133 5.02 6.27 7.91
C GLY A 133 6.40 6.86 8.12
N SER A 134 6.51 7.76 9.08
CA SER A 134 7.76 8.47 9.38
C SER A 134 8.77 7.63 10.16
N THR A 135 8.31 6.66 10.96
CA THR A 135 9.17 5.83 11.82
C THR A 135 9.70 4.63 11.08
N ASP A 136 8.81 3.87 10.45
CA ASP A 136 9.14 2.72 9.64
C ASP A 136 8.35 2.78 8.33
N ASN A 137 9.07 2.69 7.23
CA ASN A 137 8.50 2.68 5.89
C ASN A 137 9.01 1.44 5.17
N LEU A 138 8.17 0.42 5.16
CA LEU A 138 8.44 -0.83 4.46
C LEU A 138 7.84 -0.76 3.04
N LYS A 139 8.71 -0.92 2.05
CA LYS A 139 8.27 -1.00 0.67
C LYS A 139 7.74 -2.40 0.37
N PRO A 140 6.56 -2.55 -0.25
CA PRO A 140 5.97 -3.87 -0.51
C PRO A 140 6.83 -4.74 -1.43
N GLU A 141 7.52 -4.14 -2.41
CA GLU A 141 8.45 -4.86 -3.29
C GLU A 141 9.59 -5.53 -2.53
N LEU A 142 10.08 -4.91 -1.46
CA LEU A 142 11.16 -5.49 -0.64
C LEU A 142 10.73 -6.78 0.07
N VAL A 143 9.46 -6.84 0.48
CA VAL A 143 8.88 -8.04 1.11
C VAL A 143 8.83 -9.19 0.11
N LEU A 144 8.30 -8.91 -1.08
CA LEU A 144 8.14 -9.92 -2.13
C LEU A 144 9.51 -10.39 -2.65
N GLU A 145 10.46 -9.47 -2.87
CA GLU A 145 11.83 -9.79 -3.24
C GLU A 145 12.49 -10.72 -2.21
N ALA A 146 12.39 -10.38 -0.93
CA ALA A 146 12.96 -11.19 0.15
C ALA A 146 12.37 -12.60 0.19
N MET A 147 11.04 -12.74 0.01
CA MET A 147 10.38 -14.04 -0.05
C MET A 147 10.85 -14.85 -1.25
N PHE A 148 10.92 -14.25 -2.43
CA PHE A 148 11.39 -14.93 -3.65
C PHE A 148 12.83 -15.43 -3.48
N GLN A 149 13.72 -14.57 -3.02
CA GLN A 149 15.13 -14.94 -2.79
C GLN A 149 15.28 -16.08 -1.78
N ALA A 150 14.54 -16.02 -0.68
CA ALA A 150 14.58 -17.03 0.37
C ALA A 150 14.06 -18.40 -0.11
N MET A 151 13.17 -18.42 -1.09
CA MET A 151 12.64 -19.65 -1.72
C MET A 151 13.42 -20.06 -2.98
N GLY A 152 14.48 -19.35 -3.35
CA GLY A 152 15.30 -19.65 -4.53
C GLY A 152 14.67 -19.21 -5.86
N TYR A 153 13.67 -18.34 -5.82
CA TYR A 153 13.12 -17.72 -7.03
C TYR A 153 13.86 -16.44 -7.40
N THR A 154 13.92 -16.17 -8.69
CA THR A 154 14.42 -14.88 -9.18
C THR A 154 13.35 -13.82 -9.06
N TYR A 155 13.69 -12.67 -8.47
CA TYR A 155 12.82 -11.50 -8.45
C TYR A 155 13.26 -10.51 -9.52
N ASP A 156 12.35 -10.16 -10.42
CA ASP A 156 12.52 -9.07 -11.38
C ASP A 156 11.52 -7.96 -11.08
N GLN A 157 12.01 -6.82 -10.60
CA GLN A 157 11.17 -5.67 -10.29
C GLN A 157 10.38 -5.14 -11.50
N ASN A 158 10.87 -5.37 -12.73
CA ASN A 158 10.19 -4.93 -13.94
C ASN A 158 9.01 -5.84 -14.31
N ALA A 159 9.03 -7.08 -13.81
CA ALA A 159 7.97 -8.06 -14.00
C ALA A 159 6.74 -7.81 -13.12
N ILE A 160 6.89 -7.02 -12.06
CA ILE A 160 5.85 -6.82 -11.05
C ILE A 160 5.18 -5.46 -11.25
N GLN A 161 3.85 -5.46 -11.28
CA GLN A 161 3.02 -4.27 -11.12
C GLN A 161 2.63 -4.16 -9.65
N ILE A 162 2.73 -2.95 -9.10
CA ILE A 162 2.31 -2.63 -7.74
C ILE A 162 1.10 -1.71 -7.83
N HIS A 163 0.07 -2.06 -7.10
CA HIS A 163 -1.14 -1.26 -6.97
C HIS A 163 -1.42 -1.01 -5.49
N ARG A 164 -1.48 0.26 -5.08
CA ARG A 164 -1.86 0.64 -3.71
C ARG A 164 -3.38 0.69 -3.62
N ARG A 165 -3.94 -0.06 -2.69
CA ARG A 165 -5.39 -0.02 -2.43
C ARG A 165 -5.78 1.17 -1.59
N ASP A 166 -5.09 1.38 -0.46
CA ASP A 166 -5.42 2.47 0.46
C ASP A 166 -4.26 2.79 1.42
N VAL A 167 -4.43 3.89 2.14
CA VAL A 167 -3.53 4.38 3.18
C VAL A 167 -4.30 4.58 4.48
N TYR A 168 -3.69 4.19 5.60
CA TYR A 168 -4.36 4.09 6.88
C TYR A 168 -3.62 4.87 7.97
N ALA A 169 -4.40 5.44 8.89
CA ALA A 169 -3.94 5.89 10.20
C ALA A 169 -4.19 4.80 11.26
N MET A 170 -3.58 4.95 12.44
CA MET A 170 -4.01 4.22 13.63
C MET A 170 -5.43 4.65 13.99
N ASP A 171 -6.30 3.69 14.29
CA ASP A 171 -7.66 3.99 14.72
C ASP A 171 -7.64 4.61 16.13
N PRO A 172 -8.11 5.85 16.32
CA PRO A 172 -8.16 6.47 17.64
C PRO A 172 -9.16 5.81 18.60
N ALA A 173 -10.10 5.01 18.06
CA ALA A 173 -11.13 4.32 18.85
C ALA A 173 -10.75 2.89 19.25
N GLY A 174 -9.61 2.34 18.77
CA GLY A 174 -9.23 0.95 19.05
C GLY A 174 -7.85 0.57 18.57
N ASP A 175 -7.55 -0.74 18.67
CA ASP A 175 -6.28 -1.33 18.28
C ASP A 175 -6.32 -1.77 16.81
N GLY A 176 -6.32 -0.82 15.88
CA GLY A 176 -6.42 -1.15 14.47
C GLY A 176 -6.07 0.00 13.55
N PHE A 177 -6.50 -0.12 12.32
CA PHE A 177 -6.28 0.87 11.28
C PHE A 177 -7.61 1.39 10.72
N ILE A 178 -7.66 2.70 10.48
CA ILE A 178 -8.76 3.37 9.80
C ILE A 178 -8.25 3.99 8.51
N SER A 179 -9.00 3.85 7.41
CA SER A 179 -8.72 4.57 6.16
C SER A 179 -8.71 6.07 6.41
N LEU A 180 -7.75 6.78 5.82
CA LEU A 180 -7.67 8.24 5.96
C LEU A 180 -8.93 8.94 5.43
N GLY A 181 -9.58 8.41 4.40
CA GLY A 181 -10.84 8.94 3.87
C GLY A 181 -11.99 8.94 4.88
N LYS A 182 -11.94 8.05 5.89
CA LYS A 182 -12.97 7.96 6.95
C LYS A 182 -12.74 8.90 8.14
N MET A 183 -11.71 9.73 8.10
CA MET A 183 -11.37 10.63 9.20
C MET A 183 -12.07 12.00 9.11
N GLY A 184 -12.78 12.27 8.05
CA GLY A 184 -13.54 13.51 7.83
C GLY A 184 -15.02 13.27 7.62
N GLU A 185 -15.75 14.36 7.47
CA GLU A 185 -17.20 14.37 7.27
C GLU A 185 -17.56 14.90 5.88
N VAL A 186 -18.56 14.28 5.24
CA VAL A 186 -19.10 14.76 3.97
C VAL A 186 -19.84 16.07 4.22
N ILE A 187 -19.58 17.07 3.39
CA ILE A 187 -20.25 18.39 3.43
C ILE A 187 -21.46 18.30 2.52
N GLY A 188 -22.66 18.54 3.09
CA GLY A 188 -23.92 18.60 2.37
C GLY A 188 -24.11 19.89 1.56
#